data_419349ff51013452f5b1874ffa3fa761
#
_entry.id   419349ff51013452f5b1874ffa3fa761
#
_cell.length_a   1.000
_cell.length_b   1.000
_cell.length_c   1.000
_cell.angle_alpha   90.00
_cell.angle_beta   90.00
_cell.angle_gamma   90.00
#
_symmetry.space_group_name_H-M   'P 1'
#
loop_
_entity.id
_entity.type
_entity.pdbx_description
1 polymer ?
#
loop_
_entity_poly.entity_id
_entity_poly.type
_entity_poly.pdbx_seq_one_letter_code
_entity_poly.pdbx_strand_id
1 'polypeptide(L)'
;MHLVDTTLFYSPTSGGVKRYLDAKHAWLTAHTAWEHTIVVPGPEDRVDRGGVCTLGGFVVPGSFNYRLPLNPQRWTDLLLALEPSILEAGDAFHPAWCAAHVARRRGIPVAAFYHSNLPQIIGRRAGGLSERLVGRYIRWLYERFDAVFAPSRLMCAYLNHLGVHNTVYQPLGVDTEVFRPERRTHDLREKLGLSPDSRVLVYAGRFAGEKNLPVLLQAFARLGHPYHLLMIGGDHEARPATNVTIMPYRADSRELAQWFASADALVHAGTKETFGLVILEAMACGRPVVAVNAGAIPEFVDDTVGILSPPNSPSNMADAIAALYERDLGQMGAAARARVLQHYTWDHAFHAQTLAYASLVGSRRPILASREVIELVTVSPHDQQ
;
A
#
# COMPACT_ATOMS: atom_id res chain seq x y z
N MET A 1 23.97 -12.50 3.77
CA MET A 1 23.20 -11.66 4.71
C MET A 1 21.82 -12.27 4.89
N HIS A 2 21.30 -12.33 6.11
CA HIS A 2 19.98 -12.87 6.40
C HIS A 2 19.05 -11.75 6.89
N LEU A 3 18.10 -11.33 6.07
CA LEU A 3 17.02 -10.41 6.43
C LEU A 3 15.84 -11.20 6.98
N VAL A 4 15.32 -10.81 8.12
CA VAL A 4 14.08 -11.36 8.67
C VAL A 4 13.03 -10.29 8.84
N ASP A 5 11.95 -10.41 8.09
CA ASP A 5 10.74 -9.60 8.24
C ASP A 5 9.79 -10.21 9.27
N THR A 6 9.12 -9.36 10.04
CA THR A 6 8.14 -9.83 11.02
C THR A 6 6.92 -8.90 11.11
N THR A 7 5.72 -9.46 11.10
CA THR A 7 4.46 -8.70 11.19
C THR A 7 3.27 -9.56 11.61
N LEU A 8 2.25 -8.94 12.21
CA LEU A 8 0.95 -9.55 12.44
C LEU A 8 0.02 -9.47 11.20
N PHE A 9 0.32 -8.59 10.24
CA PHE A 9 -0.57 -8.29 9.13
C PHE A 9 -0.28 -9.11 7.87
N TYR A 10 -0.16 -10.42 8.04
CA TYR A 10 0.00 -11.37 6.95
C TYR A 10 -1.11 -12.42 7.03
N SER A 11 -2.10 -12.32 6.15
CA SER A 11 -3.25 -13.22 6.07
C SER A 11 -3.55 -13.56 4.61
N PRO A 12 -4.10 -14.71 4.29
CA PRO A 12 -4.49 -15.07 2.92
C PRO A 12 -5.37 -14.03 2.23
N THR A 13 -6.19 -13.31 3.02
CA THR A 13 -7.09 -12.24 2.54
C THR A 13 -6.54 -10.83 2.79
N SER A 14 -5.30 -10.70 3.31
CA SER A 14 -4.71 -9.38 3.54
C SER A 14 -4.22 -8.77 2.22
N GLY A 15 -4.37 -7.43 2.12
CA GLY A 15 -4.04 -6.68 0.91
C GLY A 15 -2.56 -6.32 0.78
N GLY A 16 -2.23 -5.04 0.96
CA GLY A 16 -0.93 -4.45 0.62
C GLY A 16 0.28 -5.05 1.33
N VAL A 17 0.20 -5.33 2.64
CA VAL A 17 1.36 -5.83 3.42
C VAL A 17 1.80 -7.21 2.94
N LYS A 18 0.85 -8.13 2.71
CA LYS A 18 1.18 -9.46 2.18
C LYS A 18 1.81 -9.36 0.79
N ARG A 19 1.21 -8.57 -0.12
CA ARG A 19 1.77 -8.37 -1.47
C ARG A 19 3.18 -7.79 -1.43
N TYR A 20 3.41 -6.82 -0.56
CA TYR A 20 4.75 -6.26 -0.36
C TYR A 20 5.76 -7.32 0.09
N LEU A 21 5.44 -8.12 1.10
CA LEU A 21 6.33 -9.14 1.63
C LEU A 21 6.60 -10.27 0.62
N ASP A 22 5.55 -10.73 -0.08
CA ASP A 22 5.69 -11.75 -1.12
C ASP A 22 6.56 -11.24 -2.29
N ALA A 23 6.32 -10.01 -2.74
CA ALA A 23 7.10 -9.38 -3.80
C ALA A 23 8.56 -9.15 -3.38
N LYS A 24 8.79 -8.70 -2.14
CA LYS A 24 10.12 -8.51 -1.56
C LYS A 24 10.89 -9.83 -1.48
N HIS A 25 10.21 -10.90 -1.02
CA HIS A 25 10.81 -12.22 -0.96
C HIS A 25 11.22 -12.74 -2.34
N ALA A 26 10.31 -12.67 -3.30
CA ALA A 26 10.59 -13.10 -4.67
C ALA A 26 11.74 -12.28 -5.30
N TRP A 27 11.73 -10.96 -5.12
CA TRP A 27 12.76 -10.08 -5.66
C TRP A 27 14.15 -10.36 -5.04
N LEU A 28 14.23 -10.45 -3.71
CA LEU A 28 15.49 -10.74 -3.02
C LEU A 28 16.07 -12.08 -3.44
N THR A 29 15.23 -13.11 -3.57
CA THR A 29 15.64 -14.44 -4.03
C THR A 29 16.18 -14.42 -5.46
N ALA A 30 15.58 -13.61 -6.33
CA ALA A 30 15.97 -13.52 -7.75
C ALA A 30 17.21 -12.66 -7.99
N HIS A 31 17.43 -11.61 -7.20
CA HIS A 31 18.42 -10.56 -7.51
C HIS A 31 19.57 -10.47 -6.52
N THR A 32 19.55 -11.22 -5.42
CA THR A 32 20.58 -11.16 -4.39
C THR A 32 20.98 -12.54 -3.90
N ALA A 33 22.13 -12.63 -3.24
CA ALA A 33 22.53 -13.82 -2.46
C ALA A 33 22.06 -13.77 -1.01
N TRP A 34 21.06 -12.92 -0.69
CA TRP A 34 20.54 -12.79 0.67
C TRP A 34 19.52 -13.88 0.98
N GLU A 35 19.61 -14.41 2.16
CA GLU A 35 18.54 -15.23 2.73
C GLU A 35 17.44 -14.28 3.23
N HIS A 36 16.18 -14.58 2.94
CA HIS A 36 15.04 -13.80 3.40
C HIS A 36 13.98 -14.69 4.04
N THR A 37 13.70 -14.46 5.31
CA THR A 37 12.67 -15.20 6.07
C THR A 37 11.59 -14.23 6.54
N ILE A 38 10.33 -14.65 6.42
CA ILE A 38 9.16 -13.89 6.87
C ILE A 38 8.56 -14.60 8.08
N VAL A 39 8.48 -13.95 9.25
CA VAL A 39 7.90 -14.50 10.48
C VAL A 39 6.55 -13.87 10.74
N VAL A 40 5.49 -14.68 10.73
CA VAL A 40 4.09 -14.23 10.78
C VAL A 40 3.21 -15.15 11.64
N PRO A 41 2.00 -14.72 12.04
CA PRO A 41 1.04 -15.62 12.67
C PRO A 41 0.53 -16.67 11.70
N GLY A 42 0.32 -17.89 12.19
CA GLY A 42 -0.25 -19.00 11.42
C GLY A 42 -1.27 -19.83 12.22
N PRO A 43 -1.86 -20.84 11.60
CA PRO A 43 -2.70 -21.81 12.31
C PRO A 43 -1.90 -22.66 13.29
N GLU A 44 -0.65 -22.93 12.98
CA GLU A 44 0.28 -23.77 13.72
C GLU A 44 1.71 -23.21 13.61
N ASP A 45 2.61 -23.73 14.41
CA ASP A 45 4.03 -23.44 14.32
C ASP A 45 4.64 -24.16 13.13
N ARG A 46 5.33 -23.41 12.28
CA ARG A 46 6.13 -23.92 11.18
C ARG A 46 7.40 -23.10 11.04
N VAL A 47 8.54 -23.77 11.00
CA VAL A 47 9.82 -23.13 10.70
C VAL A 47 10.24 -23.49 9.28
N ASP A 48 10.38 -22.46 8.46
CA ASP A 48 10.80 -22.55 7.05
C ASP A 48 11.81 -21.42 6.81
N ARG A 49 13.07 -21.68 7.15
CA ARG A 49 14.16 -20.73 7.01
C ARG A 49 14.39 -20.43 5.52
N GLY A 50 14.51 -19.16 5.15
CA GLY A 50 14.53 -18.74 3.76
C GLY A 50 13.15 -18.74 3.08
N GLY A 51 12.06 -18.84 3.88
CA GLY A 51 10.68 -18.84 3.43
C GLY A 51 9.76 -18.21 4.47
N VAL A 52 8.57 -18.76 4.69
CA VAL A 52 7.57 -18.23 5.63
C VAL A 52 7.52 -19.11 6.89
N CYS A 53 8.02 -18.58 8.01
CA CYS A 53 7.85 -19.15 9.34
C CYS A 53 6.53 -18.70 9.95
N THR A 54 5.78 -19.60 10.56
CA THR A 54 4.53 -19.26 11.25
C THR A 54 4.58 -19.60 12.73
N LEU A 55 3.95 -18.75 13.54
CA LEU A 55 3.67 -19.03 14.95
C LEU A 55 2.17 -19.14 15.15
N GLY A 56 1.75 -20.27 15.75
CA GLY A 56 0.35 -20.57 16.00
C GLY A 56 -0.31 -19.49 16.84
N GLY A 57 -1.43 -18.95 16.35
CA GLY A 57 -2.23 -17.93 17.01
C GLY A 57 -3.72 -18.16 16.81
N PHE A 58 -4.54 -17.61 17.72
CA PHE A 58 -6.00 -17.65 17.60
C PHE A 58 -6.48 -16.60 16.59
N VAL A 59 -7.59 -16.91 15.91
CA VAL A 59 -8.23 -15.96 14.97
C VAL A 59 -8.88 -14.84 15.77
N VAL A 60 -8.57 -13.59 15.43
CA VAL A 60 -9.20 -12.41 16.04
C VAL A 60 -10.62 -12.25 15.47
N PRO A 61 -11.69 -12.33 16.29
CA PRO A 61 -13.06 -12.18 15.81
C PRO A 61 -13.28 -10.84 15.09
N GLY A 62 -14.00 -10.87 13.96
CA GLY A 62 -14.29 -9.67 13.16
C GLY A 62 -13.08 -9.09 12.41
N SER A 63 -11.94 -9.74 12.42
CA SER A 63 -10.79 -9.40 11.58
C SER A 63 -10.77 -10.29 10.35
N PHE A 64 -10.14 -9.83 9.27
CA PHE A 64 -9.96 -10.60 8.01
C PHE A 64 -9.03 -11.81 8.19
N ASN A 65 -9.42 -12.76 9.06
CA ASN A 65 -8.62 -13.93 9.46
C ASN A 65 -7.22 -13.60 10.01
N TYR A 66 -7.04 -12.40 10.57
CA TYR A 66 -5.81 -12.10 11.30
C TYR A 66 -5.72 -12.95 12.56
N ARG A 67 -4.52 -13.43 12.84
CA ARG A 67 -4.23 -14.26 14.00
C ARG A 67 -3.33 -13.52 14.98
N LEU A 68 -3.51 -13.78 16.26
CA LEU A 68 -2.69 -13.20 17.31
C LEU A 68 -2.05 -14.33 18.15
N PRO A 69 -0.75 -14.56 18.04
CA PRO A 69 -0.01 -15.41 18.97
C PRO A 69 0.07 -14.75 20.35
N LEU A 70 -0.29 -15.48 21.40
CA LEU A 70 -0.36 -14.93 22.76
C LEU A 70 0.99 -14.83 23.47
N ASN A 71 1.99 -15.59 23.03
CA ASN A 71 3.26 -15.67 23.74
C ASN A 71 4.40 -14.95 22.97
N PRO A 72 4.75 -13.69 23.37
CA PRO A 72 5.85 -12.95 22.76
C PRO A 72 7.22 -13.63 22.93
N GLN A 73 7.40 -14.46 23.97
CA GLN A 73 8.66 -15.16 24.20
C GLN A 73 8.97 -16.13 23.04
N ARG A 74 7.97 -16.90 22.58
CA ARG A 74 8.12 -17.79 21.43
C ARG A 74 8.52 -17.04 20.15
N TRP A 75 8.02 -15.83 19.99
CA TRP A 75 8.40 -14.95 18.87
C TRP A 75 9.87 -14.55 18.98
N THR A 76 10.28 -14.12 20.16
CA THR A 76 11.68 -13.77 20.46
C THR A 76 12.61 -14.95 20.22
N ASP A 77 12.25 -16.16 20.72
CA ASP A 77 13.07 -17.36 20.60
C ASP A 77 13.24 -17.77 19.12
N LEU A 78 12.17 -17.69 18.32
CA LEU A 78 12.25 -17.96 16.89
C LEU A 78 13.15 -16.94 16.17
N LEU A 79 12.99 -15.64 16.43
CA LEU A 79 13.85 -14.60 15.83
C LEU A 79 15.33 -14.79 16.23
N LEU A 80 15.61 -15.24 17.46
CA LEU A 80 16.98 -15.55 17.91
C LEU A 80 17.53 -16.79 17.19
N ALA A 81 16.71 -17.81 17.02
CA ALA A 81 17.12 -19.08 16.37
C ALA A 81 17.40 -18.93 14.86
N LEU A 82 16.77 -17.96 14.21
CA LEU A 82 16.98 -17.62 12.79
C LEU A 82 18.33 -16.94 12.52
N GLU A 83 19.01 -16.43 13.54
CA GLU A 83 20.30 -15.75 13.41
C GLU A 83 20.33 -14.65 12.33
N PRO A 84 19.42 -13.66 12.41
CA PRO A 84 19.34 -12.60 11.41
C PRO A 84 20.59 -11.72 11.41
N SER A 85 20.92 -11.17 10.22
CA SER A 85 21.89 -10.08 10.08
C SER A 85 21.22 -8.70 10.27
N ILE A 86 19.91 -8.63 9.97
CA ILE A 86 19.05 -7.47 10.12
C ILE A 86 17.61 -7.93 10.31
N LEU A 87 16.83 -7.18 11.09
CA LEU A 87 15.39 -7.39 11.30
C LEU A 87 14.59 -6.23 10.72
N GLU A 88 13.42 -6.52 10.13
CA GLU A 88 12.42 -5.50 9.82
C GLU A 88 11.08 -5.84 10.47
N ALA A 89 10.45 -4.85 11.12
CA ALA A 89 9.11 -4.98 11.67
C ALA A 89 8.09 -4.23 10.80
N GLY A 90 7.08 -4.94 10.30
CA GLY A 90 6.02 -4.39 9.44
C GLY A 90 4.82 -3.81 10.18
N ASP A 91 4.84 -3.76 11.51
CA ASP A 91 3.79 -3.18 12.34
C ASP A 91 4.34 -2.69 13.69
N ALA A 92 3.50 -1.97 14.46
CA ALA A 92 3.89 -1.40 15.75
C ALA A 92 3.36 -2.22 16.95
N PHE A 93 3.22 -3.52 16.79
CA PHE A 93 2.74 -4.42 17.85
C PHE A 93 3.88 -5.28 18.43
N HIS A 94 3.53 -6.39 19.09
CA HIS A 94 4.54 -7.22 19.76
C HIS A 94 5.66 -7.76 18.85
N PRO A 95 5.47 -8.04 17.53
CA PRO A 95 6.60 -8.40 16.67
C PRO A 95 7.68 -7.33 16.63
N ALA A 96 7.30 -6.04 16.60
CA ALA A 96 8.26 -4.93 16.63
C ALA A 96 9.05 -4.89 17.96
N TRP A 97 8.40 -5.18 19.08
CA TRP A 97 9.07 -5.26 20.38
C TRP A 97 10.07 -6.41 20.41
N CYS A 98 9.65 -7.58 19.92
CA CYS A 98 10.52 -8.74 19.85
C CYS A 98 11.73 -8.47 18.92
N ALA A 99 11.50 -7.85 17.76
CA ALA A 99 12.56 -7.48 16.82
C ALA A 99 13.56 -6.50 17.45
N ALA A 100 13.10 -5.43 18.08
CA ALA A 100 13.96 -4.46 18.77
C ALA A 100 14.73 -5.11 19.94
N HIS A 101 14.10 -6.04 20.69
CA HIS A 101 14.77 -6.76 21.77
C HIS A 101 15.88 -7.68 21.23
N VAL A 102 15.60 -8.48 20.20
CA VAL A 102 16.56 -9.39 19.58
C VAL A 102 17.72 -8.61 18.94
N ALA A 103 17.42 -7.54 18.21
CA ALA A 103 18.42 -6.68 17.59
C ALA A 103 19.41 -6.13 18.62
N ARG A 104 18.91 -5.57 19.74
CA ARG A 104 19.75 -5.09 20.83
C ARG A 104 20.59 -6.20 21.45
N ARG A 105 20.00 -7.39 21.68
CA ARG A 105 20.69 -8.53 22.31
C ARG A 105 21.81 -9.08 21.42
N ARG A 106 21.61 -9.06 20.10
CA ARG A 106 22.58 -9.58 19.13
C ARG A 106 23.55 -8.52 18.59
N GLY A 107 23.27 -7.23 18.83
CA GLY A 107 24.07 -6.13 18.29
C GLY A 107 23.93 -5.98 16.79
N ILE A 108 22.75 -6.29 16.23
CA ILE A 108 22.41 -6.18 14.81
C ILE A 108 21.44 -5.01 14.57
N PRO A 109 21.38 -4.44 13.34
CA PRO A 109 20.43 -3.40 13.02
C PRO A 109 18.98 -3.90 12.98
N VAL A 110 18.05 -2.97 13.25
CA VAL A 110 16.62 -3.19 13.15
C VAL A 110 15.93 -2.02 12.45
N ALA A 111 15.17 -2.34 11.39
CA ALA A 111 14.33 -1.41 10.66
C ALA A 111 12.84 -1.66 10.94
N ALA A 112 12.01 -0.65 10.69
CA ALA A 112 10.57 -0.81 10.65
C ALA A 112 10.02 -0.30 9.33
N PHE A 113 8.88 -0.86 8.88
CA PHE A 113 8.11 -0.31 7.77
C PHE A 113 6.74 0.18 8.26
N TYR A 114 6.46 1.47 8.08
CA TYR A 114 5.23 2.11 8.54
C TYR A 114 4.09 1.95 7.52
N HIS A 115 3.50 0.74 7.46
CA HIS A 115 2.44 0.44 6.51
C HIS A 115 1.09 1.12 6.81
N SER A 116 0.84 1.46 8.07
CA SER A 116 -0.48 1.94 8.51
C SER A 116 -0.35 3.05 9.55
N ASN A 117 -1.16 4.10 9.40
CA ASN A 117 -1.22 5.20 10.37
C ASN A 117 -2.08 4.80 11.59
N LEU A 118 -1.46 4.02 12.50
CA LEU A 118 -2.12 3.49 13.69
C LEU A 118 -2.72 4.58 14.60
N PRO A 119 -2.03 5.71 14.91
CA PRO A 119 -2.62 6.79 15.71
C PRO A 119 -3.93 7.28 15.10
N GLN A 120 -3.96 7.55 13.81
CA GLN A 120 -5.14 8.06 13.13
C GLN A 120 -6.28 7.01 13.07
N ILE A 121 -5.96 5.72 12.92
CA ILE A 121 -6.94 4.63 12.93
C ILE A 121 -7.62 4.54 14.28
N ILE A 122 -6.85 4.61 15.38
CA ILE A 122 -7.38 4.53 16.74
C ILE A 122 -8.09 5.83 17.13
N GLY A 123 -7.54 6.98 16.78
CA GLY A 123 -8.14 8.29 17.06
C GLY A 123 -9.56 8.43 16.49
N ARG A 124 -9.83 7.85 15.32
CA ARG A 124 -11.19 7.82 14.74
C ARG A 124 -12.21 7.05 15.56
N ARG A 125 -11.78 6.02 16.29
CA ARG A 125 -12.68 5.16 17.08
C ARG A 125 -12.80 5.64 18.52
N ALA A 126 -11.74 6.22 19.09
CA ALA A 126 -11.61 6.52 20.50
C ALA A 126 -11.27 8.00 20.81
N GLY A 127 -11.29 8.88 19.79
CA GLY A 127 -11.11 10.33 19.96
C GLY A 127 -9.65 10.81 19.95
N GLY A 128 -9.44 12.13 19.93
CA GLY A 128 -8.11 12.75 19.73
C GLY A 128 -7.12 12.52 20.88
N LEU A 129 -7.60 12.24 22.10
CA LEU A 129 -6.70 11.90 23.21
C LEU A 129 -6.01 10.56 22.97
N SER A 130 -6.77 9.56 22.49
CA SER A 130 -6.21 8.25 22.15
C SER A 130 -5.23 8.34 20.96
N GLU A 131 -5.48 9.19 19.99
CA GLU A 131 -4.55 9.47 18.87
C GLU A 131 -3.22 10.01 19.39
N ARG A 132 -3.26 10.97 20.33
CA ARG A 132 -2.05 11.53 20.96
C ARG A 132 -1.29 10.48 21.77
N LEU A 133 -1.99 9.64 22.54
CA LEU A 133 -1.35 8.59 23.34
C LEU A 133 -0.67 7.54 22.44
N VAL A 134 -1.36 7.11 21.38
CA VAL A 134 -0.78 6.19 20.40
C VAL A 134 0.36 6.85 19.62
N GLY A 135 0.27 8.15 19.31
CA GLY A 135 1.39 8.90 18.70
C GLY A 135 2.64 8.89 19.58
N ARG A 136 2.47 9.11 20.91
CA ARG A 136 3.59 9.01 21.88
C ARG A 136 4.19 7.61 21.94
N TYR A 137 3.32 6.57 21.89
CA TYR A 137 3.74 5.18 21.82
C TYR A 137 4.54 4.89 20.55
N ILE A 138 4.08 5.33 19.36
CA ILE A 138 4.77 5.18 18.08
C ILE A 138 6.16 5.81 18.14
N ARG A 139 6.26 7.06 18.62
CA ARG A 139 7.53 7.72 18.83
C ARG A 139 8.44 6.88 19.73
N TRP A 140 7.96 6.54 20.93
CA TRP A 140 8.74 5.77 21.90
C TRP A 140 9.21 4.41 21.35
N LEU A 141 8.38 3.73 20.56
CA LEU A 141 8.74 2.46 19.92
C LEU A 141 9.82 2.68 18.86
N TYR A 142 9.58 3.58 17.91
CA TYR A 142 10.44 3.74 16.74
C TYR A 142 11.76 4.48 17.01
N GLU A 143 11.90 5.18 18.13
CA GLU A 143 13.20 5.65 18.62
C GLU A 143 14.19 4.51 18.93
N ARG A 144 13.74 3.27 18.97
CA ARG A 144 14.55 2.06 19.22
C ARG A 144 14.99 1.35 17.95
N PHE A 145 14.56 1.84 16.81
CA PHE A 145 14.89 1.32 15.49
C PHE A 145 16.01 2.15 14.86
N ASP A 146 16.82 1.53 14.02
CA ASP A 146 17.89 2.24 13.30
C ASP A 146 17.33 3.01 12.10
N ALA A 147 16.26 2.52 11.48
CA ALA A 147 15.53 3.21 10.41
C ALA A 147 14.03 2.88 10.47
N VAL A 148 13.19 3.86 10.08
CA VAL A 148 11.75 3.68 9.91
C VAL A 148 11.38 4.04 8.46
N PHE A 149 11.14 3.04 7.65
CA PHE A 149 10.69 3.24 6.27
C PHE A 149 9.24 3.71 6.24
N ALA A 150 8.99 4.75 5.46
CA ALA A 150 7.65 5.30 5.26
C ALA A 150 7.32 5.36 3.77
N PRO A 151 6.11 4.90 3.34
CA PRO A 151 5.79 4.70 1.93
C PRO A 151 5.56 6.00 1.16
N SER A 152 5.39 7.12 1.83
CA SER A 152 5.11 8.43 1.22
C SER A 152 5.79 9.56 1.98
N ARG A 153 6.00 10.69 1.30
CA ARG A 153 6.52 11.92 1.92
C ARG A 153 5.57 12.43 3.01
N LEU A 154 4.26 12.27 2.78
CA LEU A 154 3.24 12.58 3.79
C LEU A 154 3.47 11.76 5.07
N MET A 155 3.74 10.47 4.96
CA MET A 155 3.99 9.62 6.13
C MET A 155 5.34 9.93 6.78
N CYS A 156 6.37 10.29 6.01
CA CYS A 156 7.63 10.80 6.57
C CYS A 156 7.39 12.08 7.38
N ALA A 157 6.68 13.05 6.82
CA ALA A 157 6.34 14.30 7.51
C ALA A 157 5.51 14.05 8.78
N TYR A 158 4.55 13.14 8.71
CA TYR A 158 3.73 12.74 9.85
C TYR A 158 4.57 12.12 10.97
N LEU A 159 5.44 11.17 10.66
CA LEU A 159 6.34 10.53 11.63
C LEU A 159 7.32 11.55 12.26
N ASN A 160 7.89 12.44 11.44
CA ASN A 160 8.74 13.53 11.93
C ASN A 160 7.99 14.47 12.87
N HIS A 161 6.71 14.80 12.57
CA HIS A 161 5.85 15.58 13.47
C HIS A 161 5.60 14.86 14.81
N LEU A 162 5.50 13.53 14.82
CA LEU A 162 5.43 12.76 16.06
C LEU A 162 6.77 12.71 16.83
N GLY A 163 7.88 13.17 16.22
CA GLY A 163 9.23 13.15 16.79
C GLY A 163 10.02 11.88 16.45
N VAL A 164 9.65 11.14 15.41
CA VAL A 164 10.43 10.01 14.86
C VAL A 164 11.37 10.57 13.80
N HIS A 165 12.66 10.70 14.12
CA HIS A 165 13.65 11.42 13.28
C HIS A 165 14.51 10.50 12.38
N ASN A 166 14.44 9.20 12.56
CA ASN A 166 15.12 8.17 11.76
C ASN A 166 14.24 7.65 10.61
N THR A 167 13.38 8.51 10.09
CA THR A 167 12.43 8.19 9.02
C THR A 167 13.10 8.24 7.65
N VAL A 168 12.91 7.21 6.84
CA VAL A 168 13.44 7.08 5.48
C VAL A 168 12.26 6.95 4.51
N TYR A 169 12.23 7.79 3.47
CA TYR A 169 11.25 7.65 2.40
C TYR A 169 11.53 6.40 1.58
N GLN A 170 10.59 5.49 1.53
CA GLN A 170 10.68 4.22 0.83
C GLN A 170 9.33 3.92 0.15
N PRO A 171 9.14 4.39 -1.10
CA PRO A 171 7.90 4.10 -1.81
C PRO A 171 7.75 2.61 -2.07
N LEU A 172 6.51 2.16 -2.17
CA LEU A 172 6.18 0.82 -2.61
C LEU A 172 6.21 0.77 -4.14
N GLY A 173 6.30 -0.45 -4.67
CA GLY A 173 6.22 -0.72 -6.09
C GLY A 173 4.93 -1.42 -6.50
N VAL A 174 4.81 -1.67 -7.79
CA VAL A 174 3.76 -2.49 -8.37
C VAL A 174 4.38 -3.51 -9.33
N ASP A 175 3.74 -4.67 -9.47
CA ASP A 175 4.12 -5.70 -10.45
C ASP A 175 3.65 -5.27 -11.84
N THR A 176 4.56 -4.75 -12.65
CA THR A 176 4.28 -4.24 -14.00
C THR A 176 4.15 -5.32 -15.06
N GLU A 177 4.46 -6.59 -14.72
CA GLU A 177 4.21 -7.76 -15.57
C GLU A 177 2.79 -8.30 -15.37
N VAL A 178 2.27 -8.19 -14.17
CA VAL A 178 0.88 -8.51 -13.86
C VAL A 178 -0.03 -7.36 -14.30
N PHE A 179 0.25 -6.13 -13.84
CA PHE A 179 -0.54 -4.94 -14.14
C PHE A 179 0.03 -4.23 -15.38
N ARG A 180 -0.58 -4.50 -16.53
CA ARG A 180 -0.15 -3.95 -17.82
C ARG A 180 -1.31 -3.77 -18.79
N PRO A 181 -1.19 -2.85 -19.78
CA PRO A 181 -2.28 -2.56 -20.72
C PRO A 181 -2.75 -3.78 -21.54
N GLU A 182 -1.85 -4.71 -21.85
CA GLU A 182 -2.11 -5.92 -22.63
C GLU A 182 -3.07 -6.92 -21.93
N ARG A 183 -3.37 -6.68 -20.66
CA ARG A 183 -4.43 -7.42 -19.93
C ARG A 183 -5.84 -7.01 -20.34
N ARG A 184 -5.98 -5.97 -21.16
CA ARG A 184 -7.27 -5.50 -21.64
C ARG A 184 -8.04 -6.59 -22.35
N THR A 185 -9.31 -6.74 -21.99
CA THR A 185 -10.30 -7.54 -22.70
C THR A 185 -11.34 -6.59 -23.33
N HIS A 186 -11.88 -6.97 -24.50
CA HIS A 186 -12.84 -6.11 -25.20
C HIS A 186 -14.29 -6.33 -24.77
N ASP A 187 -14.51 -7.33 -23.94
CA ASP A 187 -15.84 -7.83 -23.52
C ASP A 187 -16.31 -7.31 -22.17
N LEU A 188 -15.61 -6.34 -21.56
CA LEU A 188 -15.98 -5.80 -20.24
C LEU A 188 -17.42 -5.29 -20.20
N ARG A 189 -17.79 -4.47 -21.18
CA ARG A 189 -19.15 -3.90 -21.24
C ARG A 189 -20.21 -4.96 -21.46
N GLU A 190 -19.95 -5.93 -22.32
CA GLU A 190 -20.81 -7.08 -22.56
C GLU A 190 -20.98 -7.92 -21.28
N LYS A 191 -19.89 -8.27 -20.61
CA LYS A 191 -19.92 -9.00 -19.32
C LYS A 191 -20.73 -8.29 -18.24
N LEU A 192 -20.74 -6.97 -18.26
CA LEU A 192 -21.52 -6.16 -17.32
C LEU A 192 -22.95 -5.91 -17.81
N GLY A 193 -23.31 -6.33 -19.04
CA GLY A 193 -24.59 -6.07 -19.67
C GLY A 193 -24.83 -4.58 -19.97
N LEU A 194 -23.76 -3.87 -20.36
CA LEU A 194 -23.76 -2.44 -20.62
C LEU A 194 -23.72 -2.14 -22.12
N SER A 195 -24.24 -0.97 -22.50
CA SER A 195 -24.09 -0.44 -23.85
C SER A 195 -22.60 -0.23 -24.20
N PRO A 196 -22.20 -0.40 -25.48
CA PRO A 196 -20.86 -0.09 -25.95
C PRO A 196 -20.40 1.33 -25.61
N ASP A 197 -21.31 2.30 -25.56
CA ASP A 197 -21.05 3.71 -25.25
C ASP A 197 -20.92 4.01 -23.75
N SER A 198 -21.13 3.00 -22.89
CA SER A 198 -21.01 3.17 -21.44
C SER A 198 -19.59 3.56 -21.04
N ARG A 199 -19.48 4.56 -20.17
CA ARG A 199 -18.23 5.06 -19.59
C ARG A 199 -17.99 4.32 -18.27
N VAL A 200 -17.05 3.36 -18.28
CA VAL A 200 -16.85 2.45 -17.14
C VAL A 200 -15.65 2.88 -16.31
N LEU A 201 -15.91 3.35 -15.09
CA LEU A 201 -14.85 3.62 -14.12
C LEU A 201 -14.83 2.52 -13.06
N VAL A 202 -13.63 2.11 -12.66
CA VAL A 202 -13.44 1.03 -11.69
C VAL A 202 -12.95 1.58 -10.34
N TYR A 203 -13.55 1.08 -9.28
CA TYR A 203 -13.02 1.14 -7.91
C TYR A 203 -12.60 -0.26 -7.49
N ALA A 204 -11.44 -0.41 -6.87
CA ALA A 204 -11.05 -1.67 -6.24
C ALA A 204 -10.51 -1.45 -4.83
N GLY A 205 -10.94 -2.28 -3.90
CA GLY A 205 -10.51 -2.23 -2.50
C GLY A 205 -11.60 -2.66 -1.53
N ARG A 206 -11.23 -2.83 -0.28
CA ARG A 206 -12.16 -3.18 0.79
C ARG A 206 -13.26 -2.13 0.94
N PHE A 207 -14.47 -2.57 1.25
CA PHE A 207 -15.60 -1.68 1.56
C PHE A 207 -15.52 -1.25 3.03
N ALA A 208 -14.66 -0.29 3.30
CA ALA A 208 -14.37 0.23 4.64
C ALA A 208 -14.59 1.73 4.70
N GLY A 209 -14.89 2.25 5.88
CA GLY A 209 -15.28 3.66 6.06
C GLY A 209 -14.22 4.66 5.59
N GLU A 210 -12.92 4.32 5.65
CA GLU A 210 -11.83 5.17 5.18
C GLU A 210 -11.77 5.30 3.65
N LYS A 211 -12.44 4.42 2.91
CA LYS A 211 -12.52 4.46 1.44
C LYS A 211 -13.59 5.39 0.92
N ASN A 212 -14.44 5.89 1.81
CA ASN A 212 -15.44 6.93 1.53
C ASN A 212 -16.36 6.61 0.32
N LEU A 213 -16.79 5.33 0.22
CA LEU A 213 -17.62 4.84 -0.88
C LEU A 213 -18.93 5.60 -1.09
N PRO A 214 -19.61 6.13 -0.05
CA PRO A 214 -20.80 6.94 -0.25
C PRO A 214 -20.60 8.13 -1.19
N VAL A 215 -19.40 8.73 -1.22
CA VAL A 215 -19.07 9.83 -2.16
C VAL A 215 -19.10 9.32 -3.60
N LEU A 216 -18.55 8.14 -3.88
CA LEU A 216 -18.60 7.54 -5.22
C LEU A 216 -20.03 7.21 -5.63
N LEU A 217 -20.78 6.53 -4.78
CA LEU A 217 -22.17 6.16 -5.07
C LEU A 217 -23.03 7.38 -5.37
N GLN A 218 -22.92 8.47 -4.59
CA GLN A 218 -23.64 9.70 -4.81
C GLN A 218 -23.15 10.45 -6.06
N ALA A 219 -21.86 10.43 -6.38
CA ALA A 219 -21.32 11.01 -7.60
C ALA A 219 -21.90 10.30 -8.84
N PHE A 220 -21.91 8.97 -8.86
CA PHE A 220 -22.47 8.22 -9.97
C PHE A 220 -24.01 8.32 -10.07
N ALA A 221 -24.71 8.46 -8.95
CA ALA A 221 -26.14 8.76 -8.96
C ALA A 221 -26.44 10.13 -9.61
N ARG A 222 -25.55 11.13 -9.46
CA ARG A 222 -25.66 12.45 -10.11
C ARG A 222 -25.34 12.40 -11.60
N LEU A 223 -24.29 11.62 -11.97
CA LEU A 223 -23.85 11.49 -13.36
C LEU A 223 -24.87 10.76 -14.24
N GLY A 224 -25.49 9.71 -13.71
CA GLY A 224 -26.41 8.88 -14.50
C GLY A 224 -25.75 8.22 -15.72
N HIS A 225 -26.57 7.89 -16.73
CA HIS A 225 -26.07 7.39 -18.01
C HIS A 225 -25.31 8.50 -18.77
N PRO A 226 -24.17 8.19 -19.45
CA PRO A 226 -23.62 6.86 -19.73
C PRO A 226 -22.58 6.35 -18.72
N TYR A 227 -22.43 6.97 -17.56
CA TYR A 227 -21.39 6.62 -16.58
C TYR A 227 -21.78 5.39 -15.75
N HIS A 228 -20.85 4.45 -15.60
CA HIS A 228 -21.02 3.23 -14.85
C HIS A 228 -19.88 3.00 -13.88
N LEU A 229 -20.19 2.75 -12.60
CA LEU A 229 -19.24 2.40 -11.55
C LEU A 229 -19.15 0.88 -11.38
N LEU A 230 -17.98 0.33 -11.65
CA LEU A 230 -17.62 -1.04 -11.29
C LEU A 230 -16.87 -1.04 -9.97
N MET A 231 -17.42 -1.64 -8.92
CA MET A 231 -16.80 -1.74 -7.60
C MET A 231 -16.35 -3.17 -7.32
N ILE A 232 -15.05 -3.38 -7.12
CA ILE A 232 -14.45 -4.70 -6.84
C ILE A 232 -13.98 -4.73 -5.39
N GLY A 233 -14.50 -5.67 -4.60
CA GLY A 233 -14.11 -5.81 -3.18
C GLY A 233 -15.29 -5.97 -2.22
N GLY A 234 -16.50 -6.19 -2.75
CA GLY A 234 -17.69 -6.58 -1.97
C GLY A 234 -17.62 -8.04 -1.51
N ASP A 235 -18.58 -8.42 -0.68
CA ASP A 235 -18.72 -9.81 -0.22
C ASP A 235 -19.42 -10.69 -1.28
N HIS A 236 -20.28 -10.10 -2.10
CA HIS A 236 -21.03 -10.76 -3.16
C HIS A 236 -21.27 -9.81 -4.34
N GLU A 237 -21.69 -10.37 -5.47
CA GLU A 237 -22.13 -9.57 -6.62
C GLU A 237 -23.46 -8.88 -6.32
N ALA A 238 -23.56 -7.59 -6.64
CA ALA A 238 -24.78 -6.80 -6.47
C ALA A 238 -24.86 -5.65 -7.47
N ARG A 239 -26.08 -5.18 -7.73
CA ARG A 239 -26.38 -3.99 -8.53
C ARG A 239 -27.28 -3.03 -7.75
N PRO A 240 -26.71 -2.23 -6.84
CA PRO A 240 -27.49 -1.36 -5.97
C PRO A 240 -28.17 -0.20 -6.71
N ALA A 241 -27.71 0.10 -7.93
CA ALA A 241 -28.28 1.10 -8.83
C ALA A 241 -28.08 0.66 -10.29
N THR A 242 -28.80 1.27 -11.22
CA THR A 242 -28.73 0.94 -12.66
C THR A 242 -27.35 1.15 -13.25
N ASN A 243 -26.58 2.09 -12.70
CA ASN A 243 -25.23 2.43 -13.14
C ASN A 243 -24.13 2.06 -12.11
N VAL A 244 -24.39 1.08 -11.24
CA VAL A 244 -23.41 0.56 -10.27
C VAL A 244 -23.45 -0.96 -10.27
N THR A 245 -22.30 -1.58 -10.49
CA THR A 245 -22.11 -3.03 -10.34
C THR A 245 -21.08 -3.29 -9.26
N ILE A 246 -21.39 -4.15 -8.30
CA ILE A 246 -20.49 -4.63 -7.26
C ILE A 246 -20.06 -6.05 -7.62
N MET A 247 -18.76 -6.29 -7.57
CA MET A 247 -18.14 -7.60 -7.73
C MET A 247 -17.48 -8.02 -6.42
N PRO A 248 -17.47 -9.32 -6.11
CA PRO A 248 -16.77 -9.80 -4.92
C PRO A 248 -15.26 -9.54 -4.99
N TYR A 249 -14.63 -9.60 -3.83
CA TYR A 249 -13.16 -9.49 -3.73
C TYR A 249 -12.48 -10.53 -4.64
N ARG A 250 -11.42 -10.09 -5.33
CA ARG A 250 -10.60 -10.91 -6.22
C ARG A 250 -9.21 -11.05 -5.64
N ALA A 251 -8.85 -12.28 -5.29
CA ALA A 251 -7.52 -12.60 -4.77
C ALA A 251 -6.46 -12.66 -5.88
N ASP A 252 -6.87 -13.07 -7.11
CA ASP A 252 -5.98 -13.12 -8.26
C ASP A 252 -5.72 -11.71 -8.82
N SER A 253 -4.48 -11.28 -8.70
CA SER A 253 -4.03 -9.99 -9.23
C SER A 253 -4.11 -9.91 -10.76
N ARG A 254 -4.06 -11.04 -11.49
CA ARG A 254 -4.20 -11.06 -12.95
C ARG A 254 -5.63 -10.77 -13.37
N GLU A 255 -6.61 -11.32 -12.65
CA GLU A 255 -8.02 -11.00 -12.87
C GLU A 255 -8.29 -9.51 -12.58
N LEU A 256 -7.75 -8.97 -11.46
CA LEU A 256 -7.87 -7.56 -11.15
C LEU A 256 -7.24 -6.67 -12.23
N ALA A 257 -6.07 -7.06 -12.76
CA ALA A 257 -5.40 -6.36 -13.85
C ALA A 257 -6.24 -6.34 -15.15
N GLN A 258 -7.01 -7.41 -15.45
CA GLN A 258 -7.94 -7.43 -16.57
C GLN A 258 -9.06 -6.40 -16.38
N TRP A 259 -9.65 -6.30 -15.19
CA TRP A 259 -10.66 -5.30 -14.88
C TRP A 259 -10.12 -3.88 -15.03
N PHE A 260 -8.93 -3.60 -14.47
CA PHE A 260 -8.30 -2.28 -14.60
C PHE A 260 -8.01 -1.96 -16.07
N ALA A 261 -7.30 -2.84 -16.78
CA ALA A 261 -6.93 -2.60 -18.17
C ALA A 261 -8.14 -2.45 -19.11
N SER A 262 -9.31 -2.99 -18.76
CA SER A 262 -10.51 -2.94 -19.58
C SER A 262 -11.45 -1.78 -19.25
N ALA A 263 -11.36 -1.21 -18.04
CA ALA A 263 -12.08 0.01 -17.67
C ALA A 263 -11.50 1.25 -18.37
N ASP A 264 -12.21 2.37 -18.34
CA ASP A 264 -11.74 3.63 -18.91
C ASP A 264 -10.78 4.36 -17.96
N ALA A 265 -11.08 4.32 -16.65
CA ALA A 265 -10.27 4.96 -15.61
C ALA A 265 -10.48 4.28 -14.25
N LEU A 266 -9.56 4.53 -13.30
CA LEU A 266 -9.79 4.25 -11.88
C LEU A 266 -10.47 5.45 -11.22
N VAL A 267 -11.38 5.20 -10.27
CA VAL A 267 -11.95 6.23 -9.40
C VAL A 267 -11.69 5.89 -7.92
N HIS A 268 -11.26 6.89 -7.11
CA HIS A 268 -10.91 6.67 -5.70
C HIS A 268 -11.30 7.86 -4.81
N ALA A 269 -12.08 7.61 -3.75
CA ALA A 269 -12.57 8.65 -2.84
C ALA A 269 -11.99 8.57 -1.41
N GLY A 270 -11.10 7.62 -1.15
CA GLY A 270 -10.46 7.45 0.16
C GLY A 270 -9.53 8.61 0.50
N THR A 271 -9.73 9.23 1.66
CA THR A 271 -8.97 10.43 2.09
C THR A 271 -7.76 10.11 2.97
N LYS A 272 -7.50 8.85 3.28
CA LYS A 272 -6.50 8.41 4.26
C LYS A 272 -5.53 7.37 3.72
N GLU A 273 -5.24 7.46 2.43
CA GLU A 273 -4.24 6.58 1.83
C GLU A 273 -2.84 6.95 2.36
N THR A 274 -2.15 5.96 2.93
CA THR A 274 -0.75 6.11 3.30
C THR A 274 0.18 6.00 2.09
N PHE A 275 -0.29 5.32 1.04
CA PHE A 275 0.35 5.21 -0.26
C PHE A 275 -0.69 5.10 -1.39
N GLY A 276 -1.43 3.97 -1.50
CA GLY A 276 -2.46 3.79 -2.51
C GLY A 276 -2.04 2.87 -3.67
N LEU A 277 -1.55 1.67 -3.35
CA LEU A 277 -1.12 0.67 -4.35
C LEU A 277 -2.11 0.47 -5.49
N VAL A 278 -3.42 0.44 -5.17
CA VAL A 278 -4.48 0.23 -6.17
C VAL A 278 -4.49 1.30 -7.27
N ILE A 279 -4.08 2.52 -6.94
CA ILE A 279 -3.99 3.63 -7.91
C ILE A 279 -2.82 3.36 -8.87
N LEU A 280 -1.66 2.98 -8.33
CA LEU A 280 -0.49 2.63 -9.14
C LEU A 280 -0.73 1.37 -9.97
N GLU A 281 -1.49 0.39 -9.47
CA GLU A 281 -1.90 -0.80 -10.21
C GLU A 281 -2.74 -0.44 -11.45
N ALA A 282 -3.69 0.48 -11.31
CA ALA A 282 -4.47 0.98 -12.45
C ALA A 282 -3.63 1.83 -13.42
N MET A 283 -2.77 2.71 -12.90
CA MET A 283 -1.81 3.47 -13.71
C MET A 283 -0.87 2.54 -14.48
N ALA A 284 -0.40 1.46 -13.84
CA ALA A 284 0.39 0.41 -14.48
C ALA A 284 -0.35 -0.27 -15.63
N CYS A 285 -1.67 -0.41 -15.55
CA CYS A 285 -2.53 -0.88 -16.63
C CYS A 285 -2.82 0.18 -17.71
N GLY A 286 -2.15 1.33 -17.67
CA GLY A 286 -2.35 2.43 -18.62
C GLY A 286 -3.70 3.11 -18.46
N ARG A 287 -4.23 3.23 -17.24
CA ARG A 287 -5.50 3.91 -16.97
C ARG A 287 -5.27 5.22 -16.22
N PRO A 288 -5.90 6.31 -16.68
CA PRO A 288 -5.92 7.55 -15.92
C PRO A 288 -6.74 7.37 -14.62
N VAL A 289 -6.58 8.33 -13.71
CA VAL A 289 -7.15 8.24 -12.36
C VAL A 289 -7.99 9.47 -12.05
N VAL A 290 -9.19 9.28 -11.50
CA VAL A 290 -9.90 10.34 -10.79
C VAL A 290 -9.86 10.01 -9.30
N ALA A 291 -9.23 10.87 -8.52
CA ALA A 291 -9.07 10.62 -7.09
C ALA A 291 -9.24 11.89 -6.26
N VAL A 292 -9.40 11.74 -4.95
CA VAL A 292 -9.45 12.89 -4.06
C VAL A 292 -8.06 13.47 -3.83
N ASN A 293 -7.97 14.78 -3.72
CA ASN A 293 -6.77 15.52 -3.32
C ASN A 293 -6.56 15.38 -1.81
N ALA A 294 -6.19 14.19 -1.36
CA ALA A 294 -5.98 13.86 0.05
C ALA A 294 -5.07 12.64 0.24
N GLY A 295 -4.53 12.49 1.45
CA GLY A 295 -3.58 11.41 1.74
C GLY A 295 -2.31 11.54 0.90
N ALA A 296 -1.69 10.41 0.56
CA ALA A 296 -0.50 10.35 -0.28
C ALA A 296 -0.79 10.44 -1.80
N ILE A 297 -2.07 10.47 -2.21
CA ILE A 297 -2.46 10.42 -3.62
C ILE A 297 -1.83 11.55 -4.47
N PRO A 298 -1.79 12.82 -3.99
CA PRO A 298 -1.18 13.91 -4.76
C PRO A 298 0.33 13.76 -5.01
N GLU A 299 1.00 12.82 -4.35
CA GLU A 299 2.42 12.59 -4.58
C GLU A 299 2.71 11.90 -5.94
N PHE A 300 1.71 11.24 -6.53
CA PHE A 300 1.86 10.50 -7.79
C PHE A 300 0.73 10.70 -8.79
N VAL A 301 -0.33 11.43 -8.44
CA VAL A 301 -1.40 11.83 -9.36
C VAL A 301 -1.40 13.35 -9.53
N ASP A 302 -1.30 13.80 -10.77
CA ASP A 302 -1.45 15.19 -11.20
C ASP A 302 -2.22 15.25 -12.53
N ASP A 303 -2.37 16.44 -13.11
CA ASP A 303 -3.16 16.70 -14.31
C ASP A 303 -2.66 15.95 -15.56
N THR A 304 -1.45 15.40 -15.56
CA THR A 304 -0.91 14.62 -16.67
C THR A 304 -1.38 13.17 -16.68
N VAL A 305 -1.73 12.63 -15.50
CA VAL A 305 -2.10 11.22 -15.32
C VAL A 305 -3.51 11.03 -14.77
N GLY A 306 -4.19 12.11 -14.36
CA GLY A 306 -5.50 12.01 -13.75
C GLY A 306 -6.10 13.37 -13.39
N ILE A 307 -7.17 13.33 -12.60
CA ILE A 307 -7.82 14.52 -12.07
C ILE A 307 -8.00 14.36 -10.56
N LEU A 308 -7.56 15.37 -9.79
CA LEU A 308 -7.75 15.43 -8.35
C LEU A 308 -8.98 16.24 -7.99
N SER A 309 -9.93 15.63 -7.30
CA SER A 309 -11.16 16.23 -6.78
C SER A 309 -10.98 16.68 -5.33
N PRO A 310 -11.60 17.78 -4.88
CA PRO A 310 -11.72 18.08 -3.47
C PRO A 310 -12.34 16.92 -2.68
N PRO A 311 -11.86 16.64 -1.46
CA PRO A 311 -12.34 15.49 -0.67
C PRO A 311 -13.79 15.72 -0.16
N ASN A 312 -14.48 14.62 0.12
CA ASN A 312 -15.80 14.56 0.75
C ASN A 312 -16.93 15.31 -0.03
N SER A 313 -16.77 15.51 -1.33
CA SER A 313 -17.77 16.18 -2.18
C SER A 313 -18.20 15.30 -3.35
N PRO A 314 -19.41 14.73 -3.31
CA PRO A 314 -19.95 13.97 -4.45
C PRO A 314 -20.12 14.80 -5.73
N SER A 315 -20.44 16.09 -5.60
CA SER A 315 -20.54 17.00 -6.76
C SER A 315 -19.19 17.18 -7.43
N ASN A 316 -18.16 17.57 -6.67
CA ASN A 316 -16.82 17.76 -7.23
C ASN A 316 -16.25 16.48 -7.81
N MET A 317 -16.55 15.32 -7.20
CA MET A 317 -16.16 14.02 -7.74
C MET A 317 -16.87 13.75 -9.08
N ALA A 318 -18.15 14.03 -9.19
CA ALA A 318 -18.90 13.91 -10.44
C ALA A 318 -18.34 14.87 -11.52
N ASP A 319 -18.07 16.10 -11.17
CA ASP A 319 -17.48 17.09 -12.09
C ASP A 319 -16.09 16.67 -12.56
N ALA A 320 -15.25 16.14 -11.66
CA ALA A 320 -13.92 15.61 -12.01
C ALA A 320 -14.01 14.38 -12.94
N ILE A 321 -14.99 13.49 -12.71
CA ILE A 321 -15.25 12.34 -13.60
C ILE A 321 -15.71 12.85 -14.97
N ALA A 322 -16.61 13.82 -15.05
CA ALA A 322 -17.06 14.38 -16.32
C ALA A 322 -15.91 15.05 -17.08
N ALA A 323 -15.11 15.88 -16.39
CA ALA A 323 -13.96 16.57 -16.96
C ALA A 323 -12.87 15.62 -17.47
N LEU A 324 -12.73 14.41 -16.89
CA LEU A 324 -11.79 13.41 -17.39
C LEU A 324 -12.11 13.04 -18.85
N TYR A 325 -13.38 12.92 -19.22
CA TYR A 325 -13.81 12.54 -20.57
C TYR A 325 -13.70 13.67 -21.61
N GLU A 326 -13.33 14.86 -21.18
CA GLU A 326 -12.96 15.98 -22.05
C GLU A 326 -11.45 15.95 -22.42
N ARG A 327 -10.70 15.03 -21.82
CA ARG A 327 -9.27 14.84 -22.03
C ARG A 327 -9.00 13.62 -22.94
N ASP A 328 -7.77 13.52 -23.43
CA ASP A 328 -7.27 12.33 -24.11
C ASP A 328 -6.91 11.24 -23.08
N LEU A 329 -7.85 10.31 -22.87
CA LEU A 329 -7.66 9.19 -21.92
C LEU A 329 -6.47 8.29 -22.33
N GLY A 330 -6.20 8.15 -23.63
CA GLY A 330 -5.09 7.36 -24.12
C GLY A 330 -3.75 7.99 -23.77
N GLN A 331 -3.61 9.29 -23.99
CA GLN A 331 -2.41 10.04 -23.64
C GLN A 331 -2.19 10.05 -22.13
N MET A 332 -3.24 10.33 -21.33
CA MET A 332 -3.16 10.32 -19.87
C MET A 332 -2.79 8.92 -19.34
N GLY A 333 -3.38 7.87 -19.90
CA GLY A 333 -3.10 6.49 -19.52
C GLY A 333 -1.66 6.09 -19.85
N ALA A 334 -1.14 6.51 -21.01
CA ALA A 334 0.25 6.28 -21.37
C ALA A 334 1.22 7.01 -20.43
N ALA A 335 0.93 8.25 -20.06
CA ALA A 335 1.70 9.02 -19.07
C ALA A 335 1.65 8.36 -17.68
N ALA A 336 0.48 7.86 -17.27
CA ALA A 336 0.30 7.13 -16.01
C ALA A 336 1.19 5.87 -15.97
N ARG A 337 1.17 5.06 -17.04
CA ARG A 337 2.04 3.88 -17.17
C ARG A 337 3.51 4.26 -17.14
N ALA A 338 3.92 5.27 -17.90
CA ALA A 338 5.31 5.73 -17.95
C ALA A 338 5.81 6.14 -16.57
N ARG A 339 5.01 6.88 -15.79
CA ARG A 339 5.32 7.29 -14.40
C ARG A 339 5.56 6.09 -13.49
N VAL A 340 4.69 5.06 -13.58
CA VAL A 340 4.86 3.84 -12.80
C VAL A 340 6.14 3.11 -13.17
N LEU A 341 6.40 2.92 -14.47
CA LEU A 341 7.62 2.25 -14.94
C LEU A 341 8.89 2.98 -14.51
N GLN A 342 8.85 4.30 -14.45
CA GLN A 342 10.00 5.12 -14.09
C GLN A 342 10.27 5.16 -12.57
N HIS A 343 9.23 5.07 -11.71
CA HIS A 343 9.40 5.40 -10.30
C HIS A 343 8.82 4.39 -9.31
N TYR A 344 7.89 3.54 -9.74
CA TYR A 344 7.06 2.74 -8.82
C TYR A 344 7.01 1.25 -9.19
N THR A 345 8.10 0.69 -9.72
CA THR A 345 8.23 -0.76 -9.88
C THR A 345 8.76 -1.40 -8.59
N TRP A 346 8.49 -2.68 -8.38
CA TRP A 346 9.12 -3.42 -7.28
C TRP A 346 10.64 -3.42 -7.39
N ASP A 347 11.19 -3.41 -8.60
CA ASP A 347 12.63 -3.34 -8.82
C ASP A 347 13.24 -2.06 -8.25
N HIS A 348 12.66 -0.89 -8.56
CA HIS A 348 13.09 0.38 -7.99
C HIS A 348 12.98 0.39 -6.45
N ALA A 349 11.82 -0.09 -5.92
CA ALA A 349 11.56 -0.08 -4.50
C ALA A 349 12.55 -0.96 -3.73
N PHE A 350 12.74 -2.21 -4.14
CA PHE A 350 13.58 -3.15 -3.41
C PHE A 350 15.07 -2.94 -3.65
N HIS A 351 15.47 -2.43 -4.81
CA HIS A 351 16.86 -2.02 -5.01
C HIS A 351 17.27 -0.92 -4.02
N ALA A 352 16.47 0.15 -3.91
CA ALA A 352 16.73 1.23 -2.96
C ALA A 352 16.71 0.73 -1.49
N GLN A 353 15.75 -0.11 -1.14
CA GLN A 353 15.62 -0.66 0.21
C GLN A 353 16.80 -1.58 0.56
N THR A 354 17.28 -2.37 -0.40
CA THR A 354 18.44 -3.26 -0.23
C THR A 354 19.72 -2.46 0.05
N LEU A 355 19.92 -1.34 -0.64
CA LEU A 355 21.04 -0.43 -0.35
C LEU A 355 20.94 0.16 1.06
N ALA A 356 19.74 0.53 1.49
CA ALA A 356 19.51 1.02 2.85
C ALA A 356 19.84 -0.04 3.90
N TYR A 357 19.43 -1.29 3.73
CA TYR A 357 19.79 -2.38 4.63
C TYR A 357 21.29 -2.66 4.65
N ALA A 358 21.95 -2.68 3.48
CA ALA A 358 23.39 -2.87 3.40
C ALA A 358 24.15 -1.76 4.16
N SER A 359 23.69 -0.52 4.05
CA SER A 359 24.23 0.61 4.81
C SER A 359 24.05 0.44 6.31
N LEU A 360 22.87 0.00 6.79
CA LEU A 360 22.61 -0.27 8.20
C LEU A 360 23.54 -1.36 8.76
N VAL A 361 23.69 -2.45 8.02
CA VAL A 361 24.57 -3.56 8.43
C VAL A 361 26.05 -3.12 8.44
N GLY A 362 26.47 -2.32 7.45
CA GLY A 362 27.86 -1.86 7.31
C GLY A 362 28.26 -0.80 8.33
N SER A 363 27.36 0.12 8.67
CA SER A 363 27.70 1.29 9.49
C SER A 363 27.54 1.07 10.99
N ARG A 364 26.70 0.12 11.42
CA ARG A 364 26.24 -0.02 12.82
C ARG A 364 25.77 1.30 13.45
N ARG A 365 25.36 2.27 12.62
CA ARG A 365 24.89 3.59 13.02
C ARG A 365 23.51 3.82 12.44
N PRO A 366 22.61 4.57 13.16
CA PRO A 366 21.33 4.97 12.59
C PRO A 366 21.57 5.75 11.29
N ILE A 367 20.77 5.47 10.25
CA ILE A 367 20.72 6.33 9.08
C ILE A 367 20.06 7.63 9.55
N LEU A 368 20.86 8.62 9.92
CA LEU A 368 20.38 10.00 9.94
C LEU A 368 20.02 10.32 8.49
N ALA A 369 18.79 10.79 8.26
CA ALA A 369 18.26 11.15 6.95
C ALA A 369 19.32 11.95 6.16
N SER A 370 20.15 11.24 5.38
CA SER A 370 21.14 11.88 4.54
C SER A 370 20.36 12.47 3.36
N ARG A 371 20.50 13.77 3.16
CA ARG A 371 19.92 14.53 2.04
C ARG A 371 20.20 13.89 0.67
N GLU A 372 21.21 13.05 0.56
CA GLU A 372 21.69 12.46 -0.69
C GLU A 372 20.79 11.36 -1.29
N VAL A 373 19.99 10.63 -0.50
CA VAL A 373 18.99 9.68 -1.05
C VAL A 373 17.78 10.42 -1.63
N ILE A 374 17.63 11.72 -1.31
CA ILE A 374 16.52 12.57 -1.79
C ILE A 374 16.83 13.16 -3.17
N GLU A 375 18.11 13.32 -3.55
CA GLU A 375 18.49 14.00 -4.81
C GLU A 375 18.38 13.11 -6.07
N LEU A 376 18.32 11.81 -5.95
CA LEU A 376 18.16 10.91 -7.12
C LEU A 376 16.73 10.90 -7.70
N VAL A 377 15.78 11.62 -7.14
CA VAL A 377 14.38 11.70 -7.60
C VAL A 377 13.83 13.13 -7.60
N THR A 378 14.65 14.16 -7.58
CA THR A 378 14.16 15.54 -7.75
C THR A 378 14.09 15.89 -9.24
N VAL A 379 12.91 15.78 -9.82
CA VAL A 379 12.50 16.62 -10.95
C VAL A 379 12.30 18.04 -10.41
N SER A 380 13.03 19.00 -10.96
CA SER A 380 12.91 20.44 -10.65
C SER A 380 11.46 20.91 -10.63
N PRO A 381 11.07 21.72 -9.66
CA PRO A 381 9.85 22.51 -9.80
C PRO A 381 10.14 23.58 -10.85
N HIS A 382 9.37 23.60 -11.93
CA HIS A 382 9.33 24.72 -12.85
C HIS A 382 8.89 25.98 -12.11
N ASP A 383 9.70 27.03 -12.30
CA ASP A 383 9.51 28.41 -11.92
C ASP A 383 8.06 28.88 -12.12
N GLN A 384 7.44 29.32 -11.04
CA GLN A 384 6.31 30.23 -11.10
C GLN A 384 6.87 31.65 -11.22
N GLN A 385 6.66 32.25 -12.37
CA GLN A 385 6.43 33.68 -12.54
C GLN A 385 5.02 33.89 -13.04
#